data_f73e1ff2e475db6d2a434623e79b5eb2
#
_entry.id   f73e1ff2e475db6d2a434623e79b5eb2
#
_cell.length_a   1.000
_cell.length_b   1.000
_cell.length_c   1.000
_cell.angle_alpha   90.00
_cell.angle_beta   90.00
_cell.angle_gamma   90.00
#
_symmetry.space_group_name_H-M   'P 1'
#
loop_
_entity.id
_entity.type
_entity.pdbx_description
1 polymer ?
#
loop_
_entity_poly.entity_id
_entity_poly.type
_entity_poly.pdbx_seq_one_letter_code
_entity_poly.pdbx_strand_id
1 'polypeptide(L)'
;MKVAFFLGSLRRGGAESLVYDICRKRADAPFDCCVLYRKDDDFSDAFKATGVELVQVRRTGNMLKYMRALRKAVRDNHIDIVHAQTASNAMVSILALSFTGVKVVTTFHGFSFSNAPWWYRKLVYGGSKRIVCVSEYEKRHYENKWKLPAGNKLRVVYNGIDFSKLENPQPDPADPVLTDENALNMVMVGSFIEGRAQPFACRVLHRLDQQGIPFHMYFAGRRDEAEPWRYDDCVAYCRENGLADKVSFLGNRSDVPWLLKQMDLFFYATDHDTFGIAVIEAVASGLPVVVNDWDVMKEITRDGEWATLYQTGNEEDCVSRIREWMERRPEAPAEAVRSRFSIENHIQALNRVYEEALI
;
A
#
# COMPACT_ATOMS: atom_id res chain seq x y z
N MET A 1 -7.37 -0.42 -26.39
CA MET A 1 -6.76 0.73 -25.68
C MET A 1 -5.47 0.25 -25.04
N LYS A 2 -4.37 1.01 -25.18
CA LYS A 2 -3.07 0.71 -24.58
C LYS A 2 -2.76 1.71 -23.48
N VAL A 3 -2.51 1.23 -22.26
CA VAL A 3 -2.23 2.02 -21.06
C VAL A 3 -0.76 1.87 -20.67
N ALA A 4 -0.07 2.98 -20.43
CA ALA A 4 1.28 2.94 -19.90
C ALA A 4 1.28 3.32 -18.41
N PHE A 5 1.63 2.41 -17.53
CA PHE A 5 1.88 2.71 -16.12
C PHE A 5 3.23 3.41 -15.97
N PHE A 6 3.24 4.64 -15.47
CA PHE A 6 4.47 5.42 -15.36
C PHE A 6 4.98 5.47 -13.94
N LEU A 7 6.07 4.72 -13.70
CA LEU A 7 6.76 4.58 -12.41
C LEU A 7 8.00 5.48 -12.30
N GLY A 8 8.38 5.81 -11.07
CA GLY A 8 9.61 6.56 -10.80
C GLY A 8 10.87 5.71 -10.95
N SER A 9 10.87 4.55 -10.35
CA SER A 9 11.91 3.52 -10.44
C SER A 9 11.24 2.15 -10.36
N LEU A 10 11.96 1.11 -10.72
CA LEU A 10 11.55 -0.27 -10.47
C LEU A 10 12.14 -0.74 -9.12
N ARG A 11 11.91 0.05 -8.06
CA ARG A 11 12.23 -0.31 -6.68
C ARG A 11 11.00 -0.93 -6.05
N ARG A 12 11.17 -1.96 -5.22
CA ARG A 12 10.05 -2.59 -4.52
C ARG A 12 9.39 -1.61 -3.55
N GLY A 13 8.11 -1.32 -3.78
CA GLY A 13 7.24 -0.44 -2.99
C GLY A 13 5.77 -0.76 -3.24
N GLY A 14 4.85 -0.12 -2.51
CA GLY A 14 3.42 -0.42 -2.62
C GLY A 14 2.84 -0.16 -4.01
N ALA A 15 3.13 0.99 -4.61
CA ALA A 15 2.65 1.34 -5.94
C ALA A 15 3.26 0.45 -7.04
N GLU A 16 4.56 0.16 -6.93
CA GLU A 16 5.28 -0.71 -7.86
C GLU A 16 4.79 -2.16 -7.77
N SER A 17 4.52 -2.66 -6.56
CA SER A 17 3.95 -4.00 -6.35
C SER A 17 2.55 -4.13 -6.94
N LEU A 18 1.71 -3.11 -6.80
CA LEU A 18 0.39 -3.07 -7.42
C LEU A 18 0.48 -3.12 -8.96
N VAL A 19 1.33 -2.28 -9.56
CA VAL A 19 1.55 -2.28 -11.02
C VAL A 19 2.12 -3.62 -11.49
N TYR A 20 3.03 -4.21 -10.72
CA TYR A 20 3.57 -5.55 -10.99
C TYR A 20 2.47 -6.62 -11.02
N ASP A 21 1.57 -6.61 -10.03
CA ASP A 21 0.45 -7.56 -9.97
C ASP A 21 -0.53 -7.38 -11.15
N ILE A 22 -0.81 -6.14 -11.56
CA ILE A 22 -1.57 -5.84 -12.79
C ILE A 22 -0.86 -6.44 -14.01
N CYS A 23 0.46 -6.26 -14.14
CA CYS A 23 1.25 -6.80 -15.25
C CYS A 23 1.23 -8.33 -15.29
N ARG A 24 1.23 -9.01 -14.14
CA ARG A 24 1.08 -10.47 -14.06
C ARG A 24 -0.29 -10.95 -14.55
N LYS A 25 -1.34 -10.19 -14.31
CA LYS A 25 -2.73 -10.50 -14.68
C LYS A 25 -3.16 -9.86 -16.01
N ARG A 26 -2.21 -9.29 -16.79
CA ARG A 26 -2.53 -8.55 -18.01
C ARG A 26 -3.28 -9.34 -19.08
N ALA A 27 -3.12 -10.66 -19.11
CA ALA A 27 -3.82 -11.52 -20.09
C ALA A 27 -5.36 -11.46 -19.91
N ASP A 28 -5.82 -11.21 -18.68
CA ASP A 28 -7.24 -11.14 -18.32
C ASP A 28 -7.73 -9.68 -18.25
N ALA A 29 -6.85 -8.71 -18.49
CA ALA A 29 -7.21 -7.30 -18.43
C ALA A 29 -7.96 -6.85 -19.70
N PRO A 30 -8.98 -5.99 -19.60
CA PRO A 30 -9.74 -5.47 -20.75
C PRO A 30 -8.97 -4.39 -21.52
N PHE A 31 -7.72 -4.14 -21.19
CA PHE A 31 -6.81 -3.20 -21.86
C PHE A 31 -5.41 -3.79 -22.00
N ASP A 32 -4.70 -3.40 -23.03
CA ASP A 32 -3.26 -3.69 -23.16
C ASP A 32 -2.44 -2.74 -22.28
N CYS A 33 -1.30 -3.20 -21.77
CA CYS A 33 -0.46 -2.37 -20.92
C CYS A 33 1.04 -2.52 -21.17
N CYS A 34 1.77 -1.44 -20.86
CA CYS A 34 3.22 -1.41 -20.76
C CYS A 34 3.64 -0.60 -19.53
N VAL A 35 4.92 -0.65 -19.19
CA VAL A 35 5.47 0.12 -18.07
C VAL A 35 6.50 1.12 -18.57
N LEU A 36 6.23 2.41 -18.35
CA LEU A 36 7.23 3.47 -18.48
C LEU A 36 7.93 3.65 -17.14
N TYR A 37 9.24 3.73 -17.13
CA TYR A 37 10.00 3.92 -15.88
C TYR A 37 11.27 4.77 -16.11
N ARG A 38 11.77 5.39 -15.03
CA ARG A 38 12.93 6.28 -15.12
C ARG A 38 14.25 5.58 -14.80
N LYS A 39 14.25 4.70 -13.80
CA LYS A 39 15.45 4.07 -13.25
C LYS A 39 15.21 2.60 -12.95
N ASP A 40 16.17 1.76 -13.33
CA ASP A 40 16.24 0.36 -12.89
C ASP A 40 16.56 0.29 -11.39
N ASP A 41 16.04 -0.74 -10.73
CA ASP A 41 16.27 -1.00 -9.31
C ASP A 41 16.03 -2.51 -9.00
N ASP A 42 15.95 -2.88 -7.74
CA ASP A 42 15.85 -4.26 -7.22
C ASP A 42 14.64 -5.07 -7.72
N PHE A 43 13.63 -4.42 -8.27
CA PHE A 43 12.41 -5.07 -8.79
C PHE A 43 12.39 -5.22 -10.32
N SER A 44 13.44 -4.77 -11.02
CA SER A 44 13.50 -4.75 -12.49
C SER A 44 13.38 -6.16 -13.10
N ASP A 45 14.06 -7.16 -12.53
CA ASP A 45 14.07 -8.51 -13.08
C ASP A 45 12.71 -9.21 -12.88
N ALA A 46 12.02 -8.95 -11.79
CA ALA A 46 10.66 -9.41 -11.59
C ALA A 46 9.70 -8.85 -12.66
N PHE A 47 9.78 -7.55 -12.96
CA PHE A 47 8.99 -6.95 -14.04
C PHE A 47 9.30 -7.57 -15.40
N LYS A 48 10.58 -7.78 -15.75
CA LYS A 48 10.99 -8.47 -16.99
C LYS A 48 10.38 -9.88 -17.08
N ALA A 49 10.37 -10.62 -15.97
CA ALA A 49 9.81 -11.97 -15.91
C ALA A 49 8.29 -12.02 -16.20
N THR A 50 7.56 -10.93 -16.03
CA THR A 50 6.14 -10.86 -16.41
C THR A 50 5.94 -10.86 -17.93
N GLY A 51 6.97 -10.56 -18.72
CA GLY A 51 6.89 -10.37 -20.17
C GLY A 51 6.12 -9.11 -20.59
N VAL A 52 5.84 -8.17 -19.67
CA VAL A 52 5.28 -6.87 -20.02
C VAL A 52 6.32 -6.01 -20.74
N GLU A 53 5.89 -5.20 -21.68
CA GLU A 53 6.77 -4.25 -22.37
C GLU A 53 7.27 -3.18 -21.39
N LEU A 54 8.60 -3.10 -21.22
CA LEU A 54 9.28 -2.14 -20.35
C LEU A 54 9.97 -1.07 -21.19
N VAL A 55 9.60 0.19 -21.02
CA VAL A 55 10.14 1.31 -21.77
C VAL A 55 10.84 2.29 -20.84
N GLN A 56 12.16 2.33 -20.86
CA GLN A 56 12.93 3.24 -20.02
C GLN A 56 12.93 4.66 -20.59
N VAL A 57 12.45 5.62 -19.79
CA VAL A 57 12.49 7.05 -20.10
C VAL A 57 13.41 7.74 -19.09
N ARG A 58 14.71 7.73 -19.37
CA ARG A 58 15.72 8.29 -18.48
C ARG A 58 15.53 9.79 -18.28
N ARG A 59 15.50 10.21 -17.00
CA ARG A 59 15.49 11.63 -16.66
C ARG A 59 16.88 12.21 -16.92
N THR A 60 16.98 13.11 -17.91
CA THR A 60 18.15 13.94 -18.15
C THR A 60 18.06 15.23 -17.36
N GLY A 61 19.19 15.90 -17.11
CA GLY A 61 19.21 17.21 -16.44
C GLY A 61 18.41 18.31 -17.16
N ASN A 62 18.15 18.10 -18.47
CA ASN A 62 17.37 19.03 -19.30
C ASN A 62 15.91 18.57 -19.41
N MET A 63 14.97 19.32 -18.80
CA MET A 63 13.55 19.02 -18.78
C MET A 63 12.94 18.89 -20.19
N LEU A 64 13.35 19.75 -21.13
CA LEU A 64 12.83 19.68 -22.51
C LEU A 64 13.28 18.40 -23.23
N LYS A 65 14.53 17.96 -23.02
CA LYS A 65 15.00 16.67 -23.56
C LYS A 65 14.24 15.51 -22.96
N TYR A 66 14.00 15.55 -21.67
CA TYR A 66 13.21 14.52 -20.96
C TYR A 66 11.76 14.45 -21.46
N MET A 67 11.09 15.59 -21.61
CA MET A 67 9.73 15.66 -22.16
C MET A 67 9.66 15.14 -23.60
N ARG A 68 10.66 15.46 -24.46
CA ARG A 68 10.75 14.94 -25.83
C ARG A 68 10.95 13.42 -25.84
N ALA A 69 11.79 12.89 -24.94
CA ALA A 69 12.00 11.45 -24.82
C ALA A 69 10.71 10.72 -24.40
N LEU A 70 9.98 11.26 -23.41
CA LEU A 70 8.68 10.73 -22.99
C LEU A 70 7.67 10.76 -24.15
N ARG A 71 7.56 11.91 -24.84
CA ARG A 71 6.65 12.04 -25.98
C ARG A 71 6.99 11.06 -27.11
N LYS A 72 8.27 10.85 -27.38
CA LYS A 72 8.73 9.85 -28.35
C LYS A 72 8.37 8.44 -27.92
N ALA A 73 8.64 8.05 -26.67
CA ALA A 73 8.30 6.75 -26.14
C ALA A 73 6.79 6.46 -26.22
N VAL A 74 5.95 7.42 -25.84
CA VAL A 74 4.48 7.31 -25.90
C VAL A 74 3.99 7.12 -27.34
N ARG A 75 4.51 7.89 -28.30
CA ARG A 75 4.14 7.78 -29.71
C ARG A 75 4.61 6.46 -30.32
N ASP A 76 5.88 6.09 -30.13
CA ASP A 76 6.49 4.92 -30.75
C ASP A 76 5.86 3.60 -30.24
N ASN A 77 5.27 3.62 -29.04
CA ASN A 77 4.56 2.48 -28.44
C ASN A 77 3.03 2.57 -28.57
N HIS A 78 2.49 3.53 -29.31
CA HIS A 78 1.05 3.69 -29.57
C HIS A 78 0.20 3.73 -28.29
N ILE A 79 0.65 4.51 -27.29
CA ILE A 79 0.01 4.61 -25.98
C ILE A 79 -1.17 5.60 -26.04
N ASP A 80 -2.34 5.17 -25.62
CA ASP A 80 -3.56 5.98 -25.55
C ASP A 80 -3.65 6.76 -24.23
N ILE A 81 -3.24 6.10 -23.13
CA ILE A 81 -3.32 6.65 -21.77
C ILE A 81 -1.97 6.47 -21.06
N VAL A 82 -1.45 7.56 -20.47
CA VAL A 82 -0.38 7.48 -19.47
C VAL A 82 -0.99 7.54 -18.08
N HIS A 83 -0.87 6.45 -17.33
CA HIS A 83 -1.31 6.36 -15.95
C HIS A 83 -0.12 6.62 -15.00
N ALA A 84 0.00 7.85 -14.54
CA ALA A 84 1.08 8.28 -13.67
C ALA A 84 0.84 7.85 -12.21
N GLN A 85 1.80 7.14 -11.63
CA GLN A 85 1.71 6.64 -10.24
C GLN A 85 2.23 7.64 -9.20
N THR A 86 2.64 8.83 -9.65
CA THR A 86 3.05 9.94 -8.76
C THR A 86 2.69 11.28 -9.38
N ALA A 87 2.51 12.31 -8.55
CA ALA A 87 2.26 13.67 -9.03
C ALA A 87 3.40 14.21 -9.92
N SER A 88 4.66 13.82 -9.64
CA SER A 88 5.80 14.24 -10.46
C SER A 88 5.79 13.62 -11.85
N ASN A 89 5.39 12.34 -11.96
CA ASN A 89 5.20 11.69 -13.25
C ASN A 89 3.98 12.26 -13.99
N ALA A 90 2.91 12.60 -13.27
CA ALA A 90 1.74 13.26 -13.84
C ALA A 90 2.12 14.62 -14.45
N MET A 91 2.84 15.46 -13.70
CA MET A 91 3.25 16.78 -14.18
C MET A 91 4.04 16.71 -15.48
N VAL A 92 5.07 15.84 -15.54
CA VAL A 92 5.89 15.72 -16.75
C VAL A 92 5.08 15.14 -17.90
N SER A 93 4.17 14.20 -17.65
CA SER A 93 3.30 13.63 -18.68
C SER A 93 2.35 14.68 -19.25
N ILE A 94 1.70 15.46 -18.41
CA ILE A 94 0.79 16.55 -18.81
C ILE A 94 1.52 17.55 -19.70
N LEU A 95 2.71 17.99 -19.30
CA LEU A 95 3.49 18.95 -20.07
C LEU A 95 4.02 18.35 -21.39
N ALA A 96 4.53 17.12 -21.35
CA ALA A 96 5.08 16.46 -22.53
C ALA A 96 4.02 16.09 -23.57
N LEU A 97 2.81 15.72 -23.12
CA LEU A 97 1.75 15.18 -23.96
C LEU A 97 0.66 16.20 -24.32
N SER A 98 0.85 17.47 -23.93
CA SER A 98 -0.04 18.55 -24.36
C SER A 98 -0.21 18.53 -25.88
N PHE A 99 -1.46 18.62 -26.36
CA PHE A 99 -1.84 18.64 -27.77
C PHE A 99 -1.54 17.34 -28.56
N THR A 100 -1.30 16.20 -27.90
CA THR A 100 -1.07 14.90 -28.59
C THR A 100 -2.33 14.03 -28.67
N GLY A 101 -3.40 14.37 -27.97
CA GLY A 101 -4.58 13.51 -27.84
C GLY A 101 -4.45 12.43 -26.76
N VAL A 102 -3.24 12.04 -26.35
CA VAL A 102 -2.99 11.08 -25.26
C VAL A 102 -3.52 11.61 -23.93
N LYS A 103 -4.22 10.77 -23.18
CA LYS A 103 -4.82 11.16 -21.91
C LYS A 103 -3.87 10.85 -20.75
N VAL A 104 -3.92 11.67 -19.70
CA VAL A 104 -3.20 11.42 -18.45
C VAL A 104 -4.21 11.09 -17.35
N VAL A 105 -4.05 9.94 -16.74
CA VAL A 105 -4.69 9.52 -15.50
C VAL A 105 -3.62 9.53 -14.40
N THR A 106 -3.98 9.92 -13.19
CA THR A 106 -3.03 10.00 -12.07
C THR A 106 -3.57 9.24 -10.88
N THR A 107 -2.78 8.36 -10.26
CA THR A 107 -3.12 7.82 -8.94
C THR A 107 -2.35 8.56 -7.85
N PHE A 108 -3.06 8.93 -6.79
CA PHE A 108 -2.46 9.32 -5.53
C PHE A 108 -2.36 8.08 -4.63
N HIS A 109 -1.22 7.92 -3.97
CA HIS A 109 -0.96 6.82 -3.02
C HIS A 109 -0.68 7.35 -1.61
N GLY A 110 -1.09 8.59 -1.33
CA GLY A 110 -0.87 9.23 -0.04
C GLY A 110 -1.20 10.72 -0.06
N PHE A 111 -1.08 11.36 1.10
CA PHE A 111 -1.49 12.75 1.30
C PHE A 111 -0.42 13.79 0.96
N SER A 112 0.83 13.39 0.70
CA SER A 112 1.96 14.29 0.51
C SER A 112 1.70 15.39 -0.54
N PHE A 113 1.01 15.04 -1.63
CA PHE A 113 0.69 15.99 -2.68
C PHE A 113 -0.39 17.02 -2.29
N SER A 114 -1.18 16.76 -1.25
CA SER A 114 -2.23 17.69 -0.79
C SER A 114 -1.69 19.05 -0.35
N ASN A 115 -0.44 19.09 0.13
CA ASN A 115 0.28 20.28 0.58
C ASN A 115 1.21 20.90 -0.48
N ALA A 116 1.23 20.37 -1.69
CA ALA A 116 2.05 20.90 -2.78
C ALA A 116 1.68 22.35 -3.12
N PRO A 117 2.58 23.16 -3.72
CA PRO A 117 2.30 24.53 -4.15
C PRO A 117 1.06 24.59 -5.04
N TRP A 118 0.24 25.65 -4.88
CA TRP A 118 -1.05 25.79 -5.56
C TRP A 118 -0.96 25.66 -7.09
N TRP A 119 0.08 26.20 -7.72
CA TRP A 119 0.30 26.12 -9.15
C TRP A 119 0.53 24.67 -9.61
N TYR A 120 1.27 23.89 -8.81
CA TYR A 120 1.55 22.49 -9.09
C TYR A 120 0.28 21.63 -8.96
N ARG A 121 -0.48 21.85 -7.89
CA ARG A 121 -1.79 21.20 -7.71
C ARG A 121 -2.74 21.54 -8.87
N LYS A 122 -2.82 22.82 -9.26
CA LYS A 122 -3.65 23.27 -10.38
C LYS A 122 -3.24 22.62 -11.71
N LEU A 123 -1.93 22.49 -11.95
CA LEU A 123 -1.40 21.84 -13.15
C LEU A 123 -1.78 20.37 -13.19
N VAL A 124 -1.51 19.60 -12.13
CA VAL A 124 -1.80 18.16 -12.07
C VAL A 124 -3.31 17.91 -12.09
N TYR A 125 -4.09 18.63 -11.29
CA TYR A 125 -5.54 18.49 -11.30
C TYR A 125 -6.14 18.90 -12.67
N GLY A 126 -5.75 20.04 -13.23
CA GLY A 126 -6.25 20.54 -14.51
C GLY A 126 -5.91 19.62 -15.68
N GLY A 127 -4.67 19.12 -15.73
CA GLY A 127 -4.15 18.33 -16.84
C GLY A 127 -4.48 16.83 -16.79
N SER A 128 -4.79 16.28 -15.61
CA SER A 128 -5.28 14.91 -15.51
C SER A 128 -6.73 14.82 -15.96
N LYS A 129 -7.08 13.82 -16.76
CA LYS A 129 -8.47 13.54 -17.15
C LYS A 129 -9.26 12.96 -15.99
N ARG A 130 -8.68 12.02 -15.27
CA ARG A 130 -9.18 11.44 -14.03
C ARG A 130 -8.03 11.36 -13.02
N ILE A 131 -8.39 11.41 -11.75
CA ILE A 131 -7.47 11.20 -10.63
C ILE A 131 -8.03 10.06 -9.79
N VAL A 132 -7.23 9.04 -9.59
CA VAL A 132 -7.56 7.88 -8.76
C VAL A 132 -7.08 8.13 -7.34
N CYS A 133 -7.97 7.94 -6.38
CA CYS A 133 -7.68 7.86 -4.95
C CYS A 133 -7.85 6.41 -4.51
N VAL A 134 -6.99 5.91 -3.63
CA VAL A 134 -6.99 4.50 -3.22
C VAL A 134 -8.05 4.17 -2.17
N SER A 135 -8.74 5.18 -1.62
CA SER A 135 -9.85 5.05 -0.67
C SER A 135 -10.82 6.24 -0.76
N GLU A 136 -12.04 6.07 -0.23
CA GLU A 136 -12.96 7.19 -0.05
C GLU A 136 -12.41 8.20 0.97
N TYR A 137 -11.67 7.73 1.99
CA TYR A 137 -10.99 8.59 2.95
C TYR A 137 -9.97 9.51 2.25
N GLU A 138 -9.12 8.97 1.40
CA GLU A 138 -8.15 9.77 0.62
C GLU A 138 -8.87 10.75 -0.32
N LYS A 139 -9.92 10.32 -1.00
CA LYS A 139 -10.71 11.18 -1.87
C LYS A 139 -11.33 12.34 -1.09
N ARG A 140 -12.00 12.06 0.04
CA ARG A 140 -12.57 13.11 0.91
C ARG A 140 -11.50 14.09 1.41
N HIS A 141 -10.30 13.59 1.75
CA HIS A 141 -9.18 14.45 2.15
C HIS A 141 -8.84 15.47 1.05
N TYR A 142 -8.67 15.03 -0.20
CA TYR A 142 -8.36 15.92 -1.32
C TYR A 142 -9.51 16.84 -1.66
N GLU A 143 -10.76 16.36 -1.66
CA GLU A 143 -11.95 17.18 -1.90
C GLU A 143 -12.06 18.33 -0.91
N ASN A 144 -11.92 18.04 0.38
CA ASN A 144 -11.96 19.04 1.45
C ASN A 144 -10.78 20.02 1.38
N LYS A 145 -9.55 19.48 1.25
CA LYS A 145 -8.32 20.27 1.22
C LYS A 145 -8.26 21.24 0.02
N TRP A 146 -8.77 20.81 -1.11
CA TRP A 146 -8.76 21.62 -2.35
C TRP A 146 -10.10 22.30 -2.63
N LYS A 147 -11.12 22.10 -1.80
CA LYS A 147 -12.47 22.63 -1.97
C LYS A 147 -13.06 22.31 -3.34
N LEU A 148 -12.98 21.03 -3.73
CA LEU A 148 -13.44 20.58 -5.04
C LEU A 148 -14.97 20.50 -5.09
N PRO A 149 -15.59 20.81 -6.25
CA PRO A 149 -17.03 20.68 -6.41
C PRO A 149 -17.48 19.22 -6.47
N ALA A 150 -18.75 18.99 -6.24
CA ALA A 150 -19.38 17.70 -6.51
C ALA A 150 -19.20 17.31 -8.00
N GLY A 151 -19.05 16.01 -8.27
CA GLY A 151 -18.83 15.52 -9.64
C GLY A 151 -17.44 15.83 -10.21
N ASN A 152 -16.46 16.14 -9.37
CA ASN A 152 -15.09 16.40 -9.76
C ASN A 152 -14.40 15.17 -10.42
N LYS A 153 -13.10 15.31 -10.74
CA LYS A 153 -12.33 14.29 -11.49
C LYS A 153 -11.83 13.14 -10.63
N LEU A 154 -12.03 13.17 -9.32
CA LEU A 154 -11.54 12.13 -8.42
C LEU A 154 -12.43 10.89 -8.52
N ARG A 155 -11.80 9.73 -8.58
CA ARG A 155 -12.48 8.42 -8.57
C ARG A 155 -11.80 7.54 -7.53
N VAL A 156 -12.56 6.76 -6.80
CA VAL A 156 -12.01 5.77 -5.89
C VAL A 156 -11.82 4.46 -6.64
N VAL A 157 -10.59 3.96 -6.56
CA VAL A 157 -10.25 2.59 -6.98
C VAL A 157 -9.40 2.00 -5.87
N TYR A 158 -9.98 1.11 -5.08
CA TYR A 158 -9.26 0.40 -4.03
C TYR A 158 -8.09 -0.37 -4.60
N ASN A 159 -6.96 -0.41 -3.90
CA ASN A 159 -5.83 -1.23 -4.30
C ASN A 159 -6.24 -2.70 -4.38
N GLY A 160 -5.88 -3.35 -5.47
CA GLY A 160 -6.07 -4.77 -5.66
C GLY A 160 -4.92 -5.58 -5.09
N ILE A 161 -5.22 -6.77 -4.62
CA ILE A 161 -4.24 -7.71 -4.08
C ILE A 161 -4.34 -9.01 -4.86
N ASP A 162 -3.20 -9.52 -5.31
CA ASP A 162 -3.11 -10.86 -5.89
C ASP A 162 -3.07 -11.90 -4.76
N PHE A 163 -4.24 -12.39 -4.37
CA PHE A 163 -4.40 -13.34 -3.28
C PHE A 163 -3.85 -14.73 -3.59
N SER A 164 -3.46 -15.04 -4.83
CA SER A 164 -2.80 -16.30 -5.14
C SER A 164 -1.51 -16.51 -4.33
N LYS A 165 -0.88 -15.42 -3.89
CA LYS A 165 0.29 -15.45 -2.99
C LYS A 165 -0.01 -16.05 -1.61
N LEU A 166 -1.29 -16.03 -1.18
CA LEU A 166 -1.74 -16.57 0.10
C LEU A 166 -2.11 -18.07 0.04
N GLU A 167 -2.23 -18.65 -1.16
CA GLU A 167 -2.72 -20.04 -1.31
C GLU A 167 -1.71 -21.07 -0.84
N ASN A 168 -0.45 -20.97 -1.30
CA ASN A 168 0.63 -21.90 -0.96
C ASN A 168 1.91 -21.14 -0.57
N PRO A 169 1.85 -20.33 0.51
CA PRO A 169 3.03 -19.56 0.93
C PRO A 169 4.11 -20.49 1.45
N GLN A 170 5.37 -20.13 1.16
CA GLN A 170 6.56 -20.86 1.63
C GLN A 170 7.31 -19.98 2.62
N PRO A 171 7.94 -20.59 3.65
CA PRO A 171 8.81 -19.87 4.56
C PRO A 171 10.08 -19.40 3.84
N ASP A 172 10.73 -18.39 4.39
CA ASP A 172 12.11 -18.10 4.04
C ASP A 172 13.03 -19.15 4.67
N PRO A 173 13.68 -20.03 3.88
CA PRO A 173 14.48 -21.10 4.44
C PRO A 173 15.76 -20.62 5.14
N ALA A 174 16.20 -19.39 4.85
CA ALA A 174 17.40 -18.79 5.45
C ALA A 174 17.13 -18.20 6.85
N ASP A 175 15.87 -17.88 7.15
CA ASP A 175 15.48 -17.23 8.41
C ASP A 175 14.07 -17.69 8.85
N PRO A 176 13.93 -18.97 9.28
CA PRO A 176 12.64 -19.50 9.72
C PRO A 176 12.17 -18.81 11.01
N VAL A 177 10.91 -18.39 11.03
CA VAL A 177 10.29 -17.86 12.24
C VAL A 177 9.71 -19.02 13.04
N LEU A 178 10.12 -19.15 14.30
CA LEU A 178 9.57 -20.11 15.26
C LEU A 178 8.56 -19.41 16.14
N THR A 179 7.34 -19.92 16.20
CA THR A 179 6.28 -19.44 17.08
C THR A 179 6.35 -20.15 18.45
N ASP A 180 5.90 -19.46 19.49
CA ASP A 180 5.75 -20.03 20.83
C ASP A 180 4.32 -20.57 21.02
N GLU A 181 4.15 -21.87 21.15
CA GLU A 181 2.84 -22.51 21.32
C GLU A 181 2.14 -22.14 22.64
N ASN A 182 2.87 -21.60 23.60
CA ASN A 182 2.34 -21.19 24.90
C ASN A 182 2.04 -19.69 25.01
N ALA A 183 2.25 -18.95 23.94
CA ALA A 183 2.06 -17.51 23.90
C ALA A 183 1.16 -17.09 22.73
N LEU A 184 0.53 -15.93 22.86
CA LEU A 184 -0.19 -15.28 21.78
C LEU A 184 0.81 -14.73 20.76
N ASN A 185 0.92 -15.36 19.59
CA ASN A 185 1.82 -14.94 18.53
C ASN A 185 1.16 -13.83 17.69
N MET A 186 1.65 -12.62 17.84
CA MET A 186 1.14 -11.45 17.13
C MET A 186 2.11 -10.97 16.06
N VAL A 187 1.60 -10.46 14.97
CA VAL A 187 2.44 -9.84 13.92
C VAL A 187 1.92 -8.47 13.52
N MET A 188 2.85 -7.55 13.26
CA MET A 188 2.61 -6.28 12.57
C MET A 188 3.52 -6.21 11.35
N VAL A 189 2.93 -5.98 10.17
CA VAL A 189 3.66 -5.86 8.90
C VAL A 189 3.67 -4.40 8.45
N GLY A 190 4.85 -3.84 8.27
CA GLY A 190 5.04 -2.48 7.76
C GLY A 190 6.41 -1.90 8.10
N SER A 191 7.02 -1.18 7.15
CA SER A 191 8.28 -0.47 7.38
C SER A 191 8.15 0.55 8.51
N PHE A 192 9.26 0.82 9.21
CA PHE A 192 9.33 1.82 10.27
C PHE A 192 9.49 3.22 9.67
N ILE A 193 8.37 3.79 9.24
CA ILE A 193 8.27 5.10 8.60
C ILE A 193 7.22 5.96 9.30
N GLU A 194 7.17 7.23 8.96
CA GLU A 194 6.09 8.11 9.42
C GLU A 194 4.72 7.52 9.09
N GLY A 195 3.78 7.61 10.02
CA GLY A 195 2.43 7.09 9.86
C GLY A 195 2.25 5.62 10.27
N ARG A 196 3.33 4.93 10.63
CA ARG A 196 3.28 3.62 11.26
C ARG A 196 3.50 3.78 12.75
N ALA A 197 2.52 3.40 13.56
CA ALA A 197 2.56 3.62 15.00
C ALA A 197 3.16 2.44 15.78
N GLN A 198 4.31 1.88 15.33
CA GLN A 198 5.02 0.84 16.07
C GLN A 198 5.41 1.27 17.50
N PRO A 199 5.80 2.54 17.80
CA PRO A 199 6.04 2.95 19.17
C PRO A 199 4.80 2.82 20.07
N PHE A 200 3.60 3.06 19.54
CA PHE A 200 2.36 2.80 20.27
C PHE A 200 2.20 1.28 20.53
N ALA A 201 2.45 0.45 19.52
CA ALA A 201 2.39 -1.00 19.67
C ALA A 201 3.33 -1.48 20.79
N CYS A 202 4.57 -0.99 20.83
CA CYS A 202 5.53 -1.33 21.90
C CYS A 202 4.99 -0.99 23.31
N ARG A 203 4.30 0.14 23.48
CA ARG A 203 3.70 0.51 24.78
C ARG A 203 2.52 -0.39 25.14
N VAL A 204 1.70 -0.79 24.16
CA VAL A 204 0.62 -1.77 24.37
C VAL A 204 1.20 -3.12 24.81
N LEU A 205 2.30 -3.59 24.18
CA LEU A 205 2.98 -4.82 24.55
C LEU A 205 3.50 -4.77 26.00
N HIS A 206 4.05 -3.63 26.43
CA HIS A 206 4.49 -3.47 27.81
C HIS A 206 3.30 -3.57 28.81
N ARG A 207 2.13 -3.03 28.48
CA ARG A 207 0.92 -3.18 29.29
C ARG A 207 0.41 -4.62 29.34
N LEU A 208 0.47 -5.36 28.23
CA LEU A 208 0.12 -6.79 28.20
C LEU A 208 1.06 -7.59 29.11
N ASP A 209 2.36 -7.28 29.08
CA ASP A 209 3.35 -7.90 29.95
C ASP A 209 3.10 -7.64 31.43
N GLN A 210 2.80 -6.39 31.79
CA GLN A 210 2.43 -6.01 33.18
C GLN A 210 1.17 -6.73 33.68
N GLN A 211 0.28 -7.14 32.79
CA GLN A 211 -0.91 -7.92 33.11
C GLN A 211 -0.68 -9.44 33.12
N GLY A 212 0.56 -9.88 32.87
CA GLY A 212 0.94 -11.31 32.86
C GLY A 212 0.36 -12.08 31.67
N ILE A 213 -0.02 -11.41 30.58
CA ILE A 213 -0.53 -12.07 29.36
C ILE A 213 0.68 -12.59 28.58
N PRO A 214 0.80 -13.91 28.32
CA PRO A 214 1.90 -14.45 27.54
C PRO A 214 1.71 -14.11 26.07
N PHE A 215 2.71 -13.46 25.47
CA PHE A 215 2.72 -13.13 24.05
C PHE A 215 4.11 -13.18 23.45
N HIS A 216 4.17 -13.31 22.12
CA HIS A 216 5.34 -12.96 21.31
C HIS A 216 4.91 -12.07 20.15
N MET A 217 5.59 -10.95 19.98
CA MET A 217 5.33 -9.98 18.91
C MET A 217 6.39 -10.01 17.84
N TYR A 218 5.98 -10.10 16.57
CA TYR A 218 6.84 -10.09 15.40
C TYR A 218 6.62 -8.81 14.59
N PHE A 219 7.62 -7.94 14.50
CA PHE A 219 7.60 -6.78 13.62
C PHE A 219 8.30 -7.13 12.31
N ALA A 220 7.53 -7.32 11.24
CA ALA A 220 8.03 -7.54 9.89
C ALA A 220 8.01 -6.24 9.10
N GLY A 221 9.14 -5.55 9.05
CA GLY A 221 9.25 -4.27 8.39
C GLY A 221 10.67 -3.75 8.33
N ARG A 222 10.99 -3.06 7.24
CA ARG A 222 12.31 -2.49 7.02
C ARG A 222 12.58 -1.33 7.98
N ARG A 223 13.81 -1.30 8.52
CA ARG A 223 14.37 -0.08 9.11
C ARG A 223 14.60 0.93 8.00
N ASP A 224 13.99 2.10 8.07
CA ASP A 224 14.14 3.13 7.06
C ASP A 224 15.49 3.83 7.17
N GLU A 225 16.18 4.04 6.06
CA GLU A 225 17.51 4.68 6.05
C GLU A 225 17.45 6.18 6.32
N ALA A 226 16.34 6.82 5.96
CA ALA A 226 16.17 8.25 6.18
C ALA A 226 15.71 8.57 7.61
N GLU A 227 14.97 7.65 8.24
CA GLU A 227 14.43 7.80 9.59
C GLU A 227 14.74 6.59 10.48
N PRO A 228 16.03 6.22 10.64
CA PRO A 228 16.45 4.99 11.34
C PRO A 228 16.02 4.96 12.81
N TRP A 229 15.89 6.13 13.44
CA TRP A 229 15.46 6.26 14.85
C TRP A 229 14.09 5.63 15.12
N ARG A 230 13.18 5.61 14.16
CA ARG A 230 11.85 5.01 14.34
C ARG A 230 11.91 3.52 14.70
N TYR A 231 12.85 2.81 14.09
CA TYR A 231 13.13 1.42 14.41
C TYR A 231 13.96 1.30 15.70
N ASP A 232 15.04 2.07 15.79
CA ASP A 232 16.00 1.99 16.88
C ASP A 232 15.34 2.34 18.23
N ASP A 233 14.46 3.33 18.28
CA ASP A 233 13.69 3.70 19.48
C ASP A 233 12.73 2.57 19.91
N CYS A 234 12.09 1.86 18.98
CA CYS A 234 11.26 0.71 19.31
C CYS A 234 12.09 -0.42 19.93
N VAL A 235 13.26 -0.72 19.36
CA VAL A 235 14.19 -1.74 19.90
C VAL A 235 14.67 -1.34 21.29
N ALA A 236 15.08 -0.09 21.46
CA ALA A 236 15.54 0.44 22.76
C ALA A 236 14.43 0.36 23.81
N TYR A 237 13.22 0.82 23.48
CA TYR A 237 12.06 0.78 24.36
C TYR A 237 11.76 -0.67 24.81
N CYS A 238 11.71 -1.61 23.90
CA CYS A 238 11.44 -3.03 24.23
C CYS A 238 12.52 -3.58 25.19
N ARG A 239 13.78 -3.28 24.94
CA ARG A 239 14.88 -3.71 25.82
C ARG A 239 14.80 -3.08 27.22
N GLU A 240 14.56 -1.79 27.31
CA GLU A 240 14.50 -1.05 28.57
C GLU A 240 13.30 -1.47 29.44
N ASN A 241 12.23 -1.97 28.82
CA ASN A 241 11.02 -2.41 29.52
C ASN A 241 10.91 -3.95 29.65
N GLY A 242 12.01 -4.70 29.48
CA GLY A 242 12.04 -6.15 29.75
C GLY A 242 11.32 -6.99 28.70
N LEU A 243 11.13 -6.49 27.48
CA LEU A 243 10.43 -7.16 26.39
C LEU A 243 11.36 -7.81 25.36
N ALA A 244 12.68 -7.80 25.57
CA ALA A 244 13.67 -8.23 24.58
C ALA A 244 13.43 -9.68 24.10
N ASP A 245 13.02 -10.58 25.00
CA ASP A 245 12.76 -12.00 24.67
C ASP A 245 11.33 -12.24 24.17
N LYS A 246 10.47 -11.21 24.12
CA LYS A 246 9.05 -11.28 23.73
C LYS A 246 8.73 -10.53 22.45
N VAL A 247 9.74 -9.87 21.85
CA VAL A 247 9.57 -9.05 20.64
C VAL A 247 10.69 -9.35 19.67
N SER A 248 10.33 -9.80 18.47
CA SER A 248 11.24 -10.06 17.36
C SER A 248 11.11 -9.00 16.27
N PHE A 249 12.23 -8.37 15.92
CA PHE A 249 12.32 -7.42 14.81
C PHE A 249 12.88 -8.13 13.58
N LEU A 250 12.01 -8.58 12.67
CA LEU A 250 12.35 -9.47 11.56
C LEU A 250 12.97 -8.76 10.34
N GLY A 251 13.03 -7.44 10.35
CA GLY A 251 13.47 -6.69 9.17
C GLY A 251 12.54 -6.85 7.96
N ASN A 252 13.10 -6.75 6.76
CA ASN A 252 12.34 -6.87 5.52
C ASN A 252 12.14 -8.34 5.16
N ARG A 253 10.87 -8.81 5.11
CA ARG A 253 10.51 -10.21 4.82
C ARG A 253 9.92 -10.34 3.42
N SER A 254 10.30 -11.40 2.70
CA SER A 254 9.70 -11.79 1.42
C SER A 254 8.57 -12.80 1.56
N ASP A 255 8.48 -13.48 2.70
CA ASP A 255 7.54 -14.55 3.03
C ASP A 255 6.39 -14.10 3.95
N VAL A 256 6.00 -12.84 3.88
CA VAL A 256 4.87 -12.30 4.66
C VAL A 256 3.61 -13.18 4.58
N PRO A 257 3.20 -13.71 3.39
CA PRO A 257 2.06 -14.61 3.30
C PRO A 257 2.18 -15.87 4.17
N TRP A 258 3.39 -16.43 4.29
CA TRP A 258 3.65 -17.57 5.16
C TRP A 258 3.61 -17.16 6.63
N LEU A 259 4.25 -16.04 6.95
CA LEU A 259 4.28 -15.49 8.30
C LEU A 259 2.85 -15.26 8.85
N LEU A 260 1.96 -14.67 8.05
CA LEU A 260 0.56 -14.45 8.44
C LEU A 260 -0.17 -15.75 8.81
N LYS A 261 0.16 -16.89 8.18
CA LYS A 261 -0.45 -18.19 8.50
C LYS A 261 0.08 -18.84 9.77
N GLN A 262 1.18 -18.36 10.31
CA GLN A 262 1.78 -18.90 11.54
C GLN A 262 1.33 -18.16 12.79
N MET A 263 0.66 -17.01 12.62
CA MET A 263 0.29 -16.12 13.72
C MET A 263 -1.15 -16.35 14.20
N ASP A 264 -1.38 -15.96 15.44
CA ASP A 264 -2.72 -15.99 16.04
C ASP A 264 -3.49 -14.68 15.78
N LEU A 265 -2.78 -13.55 15.71
CA LEU A 265 -3.37 -12.22 15.64
C LEU A 265 -2.51 -11.25 14.82
N PHE A 266 -3.13 -10.53 13.92
CA PHE A 266 -2.53 -9.37 13.29
C PHE A 266 -2.84 -8.12 14.12
N PHE A 267 -1.82 -7.55 14.73
CA PHE A 267 -1.95 -6.31 15.49
C PHE A 267 -1.44 -5.14 14.67
N TYR A 268 -2.27 -4.12 14.46
CA TYR A 268 -1.88 -2.99 13.63
C TYR A 268 -2.23 -1.65 14.26
N ALA A 269 -1.33 -0.70 14.11
CA ALA A 269 -1.50 0.67 14.56
C ALA A 269 -0.99 1.65 13.50
N THR A 270 -1.79 2.67 13.20
CA THR A 270 -1.44 3.71 12.23
C THR A 270 -2.07 5.05 12.59
N ASP A 271 -1.46 6.14 12.13
CA ASP A 271 -2.01 7.49 12.23
C ASP A 271 -1.96 8.26 10.89
N HIS A 272 -1.57 7.59 9.82
CA HIS A 272 -1.39 8.25 8.51
C HIS A 272 -1.64 7.35 7.27
N ASP A 273 -2.20 6.16 7.44
CA ASP A 273 -2.46 5.29 6.29
C ASP A 273 -3.55 5.84 5.36
N THR A 274 -3.38 5.58 4.07
CA THR A 274 -4.36 5.90 3.04
C THR A 274 -5.14 4.68 2.54
N PHE A 275 -4.66 3.46 2.85
CA PHE A 275 -5.35 2.23 2.46
C PHE A 275 -5.15 1.08 3.46
N GLY A 276 -3.93 0.63 3.74
CA GLY A 276 -3.68 -0.47 4.68
C GLY A 276 -3.68 -1.86 4.04
N ILE A 277 -2.87 -2.05 2.99
CA ILE A 277 -2.72 -3.35 2.29
C ILE A 277 -2.47 -4.50 3.26
N ALA A 278 -1.57 -4.32 4.23
CA ALA A 278 -1.20 -5.37 5.17
C ALA A 278 -2.39 -5.85 6.05
N VAL A 279 -3.31 -4.94 6.41
CA VAL A 279 -4.54 -5.29 7.13
C VAL A 279 -5.44 -6.18 6.26
N ILE A 280 -5.59 -5.83 4.98
CA ILE A 280 -6.40 -6.60 4.03
C ILE A 280 -5.77 -7.97 3.77
N GLU A 281 -4.45 -8.05 3.61
CA GLU A 281 -3.72 -9.32 3.44
C GLU A 281 -3.90 -10.22 4.66
N ALA A 282 -3.83 -9.67 5.87
CA ALA A 282 -4.04 -10.41 7.11
C ALA A 282 -5.45 -11.01 7.18
N VAL A 283 -6.51 -10.21 6.99
CA VAL A 283 -7.90 -10.72 6.99
C VAL A 283 -8.09 -11.75 5.88
N ALA A 284 -7.56 -11.50 4.66
CA ALA A 284 -7.66 -12.41 3.53
C ALA A 284 -6.91 -13.73 3.73
N SER A 285 -5.89 -13.76 4.59
CA SER A 285 -5.19 -15.00 4.98
C SER A 285 -5.96 -15.84 6.01
N GLY A 286 -7.06 -15.31 6.54
CA GLY A 286 -7.83 -15.91 7.63
C GLY A 286 -7.33 -15.48 9.02
N LEU A 287 -6.36 -14.59 9.10
CA LEU A 287 -5.80 -14.11 10.35
C LEU A 287 -6.70 -13.00 10.94
N PRO A 288 -7.20 -13.15 12.18
CA PRO A 288 -7.93 -12.10 12.86
C PRO A 288 -7.08 -10.84 13.05
N VAL A 289 -7.74 -9.68 13.02
CA VAL A 289 -7.09 -8.38 13.07
C VAL A 289 -7.61 -7.55 14.24
N VAL A 290 -6.69 -6.95 15.00
CA VAL A 290 -6.94 -5.85 15.92
C VAL A 290 -6.24 -4.60 15.37
N VAL A 291 -7.02 -3.56 15.05
CA VAL A 291 -6.51 -2.34 14.41
C VAL A 291 -7.21 -1.11 14.99
N ASN A 292 -6.54 0.04 15.00
CA ASN A 292 -7.16 1.28 15.48
C ASN A 292 -8.24 1.81 14.53
N ASP A 293 -9.17 2.59 15.09
CA ASP A 293 -10.32 3.18 14.41
C ASP A 293 -9.98 4.38 13.50
N TRP A 294 -8.77 4.39 12.92
CA TRP A 294 -8.39 5.37 11.91
C TRP A 294 -9.35 5.30 10.72
N ASP A 295 -9.73 6.45 10.16
CA ASP A 295 -10.84 6.51 9.19
C ASP A 295 -10.73 5.52 8.03
N VAL A 296 -9.53 5.33 7.45
CA VAL A 296 -9.36 4.34 6.39
C VAL A 296 -9.46 2.91 6.92
N MET A 297 -9.07 2.64 8.16
CA MET A 297 -9.21 1.32 8.77
C MET A 297 -10.69 0.96 8.96
N LYS A 298 -11.52 1.90 9.40
CA LYS A 298 -12.98 1.73 9.40
C LYS A 298 -13.51 1.41 8.00
N GLU A 299 -13.06 2.15 6.99
CA GLU A 299 -13.50 1.97 5.61
C GLU A 299 -13.18 0.57 5.05
N ILE A 300 -11.95 0.10 5.22
CA ILE A 300 -11.51 -1.20 4.68
C ILE A 300 -12.00 -2.39 5.49
N THR A 301 -12.32 -2.18 6.77
CA THR A 301 -12.85 -3.23 7.66
C THR A 301 -14.37 -3.17 7.83
N ARG A 302 -15.07 -2.30 7.07
CA ARG A 302 -16.53 -2.10 7.16
C ARG A 302 -16.95 -1.76 8.59
N ASP A 303 -16.37 -0.70 9.14
CA ASP A 303 -16.65 -0.22 10.50
C ASP A 303 -16.49 -1.31 11.60
N GLY A 304 -15.50 -2.19 11.43
CA GLY A 304 -15.19 -3.24 12.40
C GLY A 304 -15.93 -4.58 12.16
N GLU A 305 -16.71 -4.71 11.08
CA GLU A 305 -17.30 -6.01 10.71
C GLU A 305 -16.21 -7.07 10.42
N TRP A 306 -15.07 -6.63 9.89
CA TRP A 306 -13.98 -7.52 9.45
C TRP A 306 -12.74 -7.49 10.34
N ALA A 307 -12.74 -6.67 11.37
CA ALA A 307 -11.62 -6.54 12.32
C ALA A 307 -12.13 -6.00 13.67
N THR A 308 -11.42 -6.29 14.74
CA THR A 308 -11.67 -5.67 16.04
C THR A 308 -11.05 -4.28 16.06
N LEU A 309 -11.87 -3.25 16.22
CA LEU A 309 -11.42 -1.86 16.28
C LEU A 309 -11.13 -1.43 17.72
N TYR A 310 -10.04 -0.69 17.93
CA TYR A 310 -9.75 0.04 19.16
C TYR A 310 -9.59 1.54 18.89
N GLN A 311 -9.83 2.35 19.91
CA GLN A 311 -9.70 3.81 19.80
C GLN A 311 -8.26 4.24 19.53
N THR A 312 -8.06 5.01 18.49
CA THR A 312 -6.72 5.52 18.08
C THR A 312 -6.03 6.24 19.24
N GLY A 313 -4.81 5.80 19.56
CA GLY A 313 -3.98 6.38 20.62
C GLY A 313 -4.35 5.93 22.05
N ASN A 314 -5.38 5.11 22.23
CA ASN A 314 -5.80 4.63 23.53
C ASN A 314 -5.24 3.22 23.83
N GLU A 315 -4.15 3.16 24.61
CA GLU A 315 -3.47 1.91 24.95
C GLU A 315 -4.36 0.96 25.80
N GLU A 316 -5.17 1.52 26.69
CA GLU A 316 -6.05 0.73 27.56
C GLU A 316 -7.19 0.06 26.79
N ASP A 317 -7.82 0.81 25.87
CA ASP A 317 -8.84 0.23 24.99
C ASP A 317 -8.23 -0.84 24.09
N CYS A 318 -7.02 -0.60 23.53
CA CYS A 318 -6.33 -1.59 22.71
C CYS A 318 -6.07 -2.90 23.47
N VAL A 319 -5.54 -2.83 24.70
CA VAL A 319 -5.35 -4.01 25.57
C VAL A 319 -6.68 -4.72 25.85
N SER A 320 -7.74 -3.96 26.14
CA SER A 320 -9.08 -4.50 26.37
C SER A 320 -9.60 -5.26 25.15
N ARG A 321 -9.40 -4.71 23.93
CA ARG A 321 -9.83 -5.36 22.68
C ARG A 321 -9.02 -6.62 22.36
N ILE A 322 -7.72 -6.64 22.64
CA ILE A 322 -6.90 -7.84 22.49
C ILE A 322 -7.40 -8.94 23.45
N ARG A 323 -7.70 -8.61 24.70
CA ARG A 323 -8.25 -9.56 25.67
C ARG A 323 -9.64 -10.08 25.26
N GLU A 324 -10.53 -9.19 24.84
CA GLU A 324 -11.84 -9.57 24.34
C GLU A 324 -11.72 -10.51 23.13
N TRP A 325 -10.77 -10.23 22.22
CA TRP A 325 -10.48 -11.12 21.11
C TRP A 325 -9.97 -12.50 21.58
N MET A 326 -9.09 -12.55 22.57
CA MET A 326 -8.58 -13.82 23.12
C MET A 326 -9.69 -14.71 23.70
N GLU A 327 -10.73 -14.11 24.27
CA GLU A 327 -11.89 -14.83 24.83
C GLU A 327 -12.82 -15.35 23.73
N ARG A 328 -13.07 -14.55 22.69
CA ARG A 328 -14.07 -14.83 21.65
C ARG A 328 -13.50 -15.52 20.42
N ARG A 329 -12.25 -15.24 20.08
CA ARG A 329 -11.53 -15.73 18.88
C ARG A 329 -12.39 -15.74 17.61
N PRO A 330 -12.94 -14.59 17.18
CA PRO A 330 -13.77 -14.53 15.99
C PRO A 330 -12.96 -14.91 14.75
N GLU A 331 -13.59 -15.63 13.83
CA GLU A 331 -12.97 -15.94 12.54
C GLU A 331 -12.89 -14.71 11.65
N ALA A 332 -11.81 -14.61 10.89
CA ALA A 332 -11.64 -13.54 9.91
C ALA A 332 -12.46 -13.85 8.64
N PRO A 333 -13.22 -12.89 8.08
CA PRO A 333 -14.06 -13.10 6.89
C PRO A 333 -13.24 -13.04 5.60
N ALA A 334 -12.29 -13.97 5.45
CA ALA A 334 -11.30 -13.98 4.38
C ALA A 334 -11.91 -13.90 2.98
N GLU A 335 -12.98 -14.67 2.72
CA GLU A 335 -13.62 -14.73 1.39
C GLU A 335 -14.29 -13.40 1.02
N ALA A 336 -14.96 -12.74 1.97
CA ALA A 336 -15.58 -11.44 1.74
C ALA A 336 -14.55 -10.37 1.40
N VAL A 337 -13.39 -10.40 2.07
CA VAL A 337 -12.27 -9.48 1.82
C VAL A 337 -11.62 -9.78 0.47
N ARG A 338 -11.36 -11.04 0.14
CA ARG A 338 -10.82 -11.45 -1.18
C ARG A 338 -11.75 -11.02 -2.31
N SER A 339 -13.06 -11.26 -2.16
CA SER A 339 -14.04 -10.84 -3.15
C SER A 339 -14.06 -9.32 -3.38
N ARG A 340 -13.81 -8.51 -2.34
CA ARG A 340 -13.84 -7.04 -2.47
C ARG A 340 -12.56 -6.45 -3.05
N PHE A 341 -11.40 -6.94 -2.62
CA PHE A 341 -10.09 -6.33 -2.87
C PHE A 341 -9.20 -7.13 -3.82
N SER A 342 -9.76 -8.01 -4.63
CA SER A 342 -8.99 -8.77 -5.62
C SER A 342 -8.35 -7.87 -6.66
N ILE A 343 -7.22 -8.31 -7.20
CA ILE A 343 -6.54 -7.60 -8.30
C ILE A 343 -7.41 -7.52 -9.56
N GLU A 344 -8.25 -8.51 -9.78
CA GLU A 344 -9.20 -8.54 -10.88
C GLU A 344 -10.24 -7.42 -10.77
N ASN A 345 -10.81 -7.21 -9.57
CA ASN A 345 -11.73 -6.10 -9.31
C ASN A 345 -11.06 -4.73 -9.48
N HIS A 346 -9.81 -4.61 -9.06
CA HIS A 346 -9.01 -3.40 -9.26
C HIS A 346 -8.82 -3.10 -10.76
N ILE A 347 -8.43 -4.10 -11.56
CA ILE A 347 -8.26 -3.97 -13.01
C ILE A 347 -9.57 -3.54 -13.68
N GLN A 348 -10.71 -4.14 -13.31
CA GLN A 348 -12.01 -3.75 -13.83
C GLN A 348 -12.41 -2.31 -13.43
N ALA A 349 -12.10 -1.91 -12.21
CA ALA A 349 -12.35 -0.54 -11.74
C ALA A 349 -11.47 0.47 -12.49
N LEU A 350 -10.20 0.15 -12.71
CA LEU A 350 -9.31 0.99 -13.53
C LEU A 350 -9.83 1.11 -14.98
N ASN A 351 -10.31 0.01 -15.58
CA ASN A 351 -10.85 0.05 -16.93
C ASN A 351 -11.99 1.08 -17.05
N ARG A 352 -12.93 1.09 -16.11
CA ARG A 352 -14.01 2.10 -16.09
C ARG A 352 -13.46 3.53 -16.03
N VAL A 353 -12.42 3.77 -15.23
CA VAL A 353 -11.75 5.08 -15.16
C VAL A 353 -11.08 5.45 -16.49
N TYR A 354 -10.49 4.49 -17.18
CA TYR A 354 -9.86 4.72 -18.48
C TYR A 354 -10.91 5.01 -19.58
N GLU A 355 -12.01 4.28 -19.61
CA GLU A 355 -13.13 4.57 -20.50
C GLU A 355 -13.67 5.99 -20.30
N GLU A 356 -13.88 6.40 -19.04
CA GLU A 356 -14.28 7.78 -18.70
C GLU A 356 -13.22 8.82 -19.11
N ALA A 357 -11.94 8.47 -19.15
CA ALA A 357 -10.88 9.40 -19.51
C ALA A 357 -10.75 9.60 -21.02
N LEU A 358 -11.22 8.65 -21.83
CA LEU A 358 -11.20 8.72 -23.31
C LEU A 358 -12.32 9.57 -23.88
N ILE A 359 -13.43 9.68 -23.17
CA ILE A 359 -14.54 10.61 -23.50
C ILE A 359 -14.11 12.06 -23.25
#